data_8cf617f008a1150f1882aec0a48bedb5
#
_entry.id   8cf617f008a1150f1882aec0a48bedb5
#
_cell.length_a   1.000
_cell.length_b   1.000
_cell.length_c   1.000
_cell.angle_alpha   90.00
_cell.angle_beta   90.00
_cell.angle_gamma   90.00
#
_symmetry.space_group_name_H-M   'P 1'
#
loop_
_entity.id
_entity.type
_entity.pdbx_description
1 polymer ?
#
loop_
_entity_poly.entity_id
_entity_poly.type
_entity_poly.pdbx_seq_one_letter_code
_entity_poly.pdbx_strand_id
1 'polypeptide(L)'
;MAFNLRRLLIPSCLVFALLAVAKMQTRAPVIWDDVALADWATPIAALQIPPGHYQPADYYAVPAENLRTYPVYLPDKEPPGYWESLKKKKPEPLVDVSKIRTKSDWIEAGARAFRELDNPFSRTDDPALIAAIRDPKTFSGIGGLADGTVLDQRWVVTERGVMLTNWECSACHARMGSDKTVEYALPLSSRPPGLAPGGVERFLLQLLMLSAERTYGTANPADLFTPMFAVPWASGEAERLQRFLSKPEDAISAGFNPHGVIPRINGSPFYGTRVPDLHLLRYSKYIDATGTHRLRGPEDIARYAAIINSADPMDFGTHRFLSDRQRRVAYRFADEVLYAIGVYLLSLEPPKNPDPPPADLVARGQAIFRREKCGTCHPAPGYTTGKLTLAEGYEPPRTHPFWDDIRRVSVGTDPGLALKTRKGTGF
;
A
#
# COMPACT_ATOMS: atom_id res chain seq x y z
N MET A 1 58.71 2.86 56.25
CA MET A 1 57.77 3.56 55.32
C MET A 1 57.82 2.87 53.97
N ALA A 2 56.88 2.00 53.71
CA ALA A 2 56.76 1.25 52.46
C ALA A 2 55.46 1.65 51.75
N PHE A 3 55.61 2.33 50.61
CA PHE A 3 54.49 2.74 49.76
C PHE A 3 54.11 1.55 48.84
N ASN A 4 52.90 1.01 49.03
CA ASN A 4 52.30 -0.03 48.21
C ASN A 4 51.58 0.61 47.03
N LEU A 5 52.15 0.52 45.81
CA LEU A 5 51.50 0.86 44.54
C LEU A 5 50.63 -0.33 44.11
N ARG A 6 49.33 -0.30 44.43
CA ARG A 6 48.36 -1.18 43.78
C ARG A 6 48.04 -0.66 42.38
N ARG A 7 48.57 -1.33 41.39
CA ARG A 7 48.19 -1.14 39.98
C ARG A 7 46.71 -1.54 39.80
N LEU A 8 45.89 -0.57 39.46
CA LEU A 8 44.54 -0.82 38.91
C LEU A 8 44.70 -1.42 37.52
N LEU A 9 44.48 -2.71 37.40
CA LEU A 9 44.19 -3.39 36.15
C LEU A 9 42.75 -3.10 35.81
N ILE A 10 42.48 -2.15 34.91
CA ILE A 10 41.16 -1.97 34.26
C ILE A 10 41.06 -3.12 33.25
N PRO A 11 40.04 -3.97 33.33
CA PRO A 11 39.94 -5.04 32.38
C PRO A 11 39.57 -4.49 31.01
N SER A 12 40.43 -4.75 30.03
CA SER A 12 40.30 -4.42 28.62
C SER A 12 39.13 -5.12 27.90
N CYS A 13 38.20 -5.69 28.64
CA CYS A 13 37.04 -6.41 28.11
C CYS A 13 35.84 -5.51 27.73
N LEU A 14 35.89 -4.21 27.98
CA LEU A 14 34.76 -3.29 27.74
C LEU A 14 34.81 -2.57 26.38
N VAL A 15 35.86 -2.75 25.59
CA VAL A 15 36.02 -2.07 24.29
C VAL A 15 35.55 -2.97 23.13
N PHE A 16 35.36 -4.28 23.32
CA PHE A 16 34.90 -5.17 22.26
C PHE A 16 33.37 -5.33 22.18
N ALA A 17 32.61 -4.74 23.09
CA ALA A 17 31.13 -4.91 23.11
C ALA A 17 30.38 -3.81 22.31
N LEU A 18 31.06 -2.84 21.72
CA LEU A 18 30.41 -1.71 21.00
C LEU A 18 30.61 -1.71 19.47
N LEU A 19 31.13 -2.77 18.91
CA LEU A 19 31.22 -2.97 17.45
C LEU A 19 30.46 -4.23 16.98
N ALA A 20 29.36 -4.56 17.60
CA ALA A 20 28.29 -5.23 16.89
C ALA A 20 27.64 -4.16 15.97
N VAL A 21 28.37 -3.74 14.96
CA VAL A 21 27.77 -3.16 13.75
C VAL A 21 26.78 -4.22 13.31
N ALA A 22 25.50 -3.96 13.55
CA ALA A 22 24.41 -4.78 13.03
C ALA A 22 24.75 -4.97 11.56
N LYS A 23 25.13 -6.19 11.17
CA LYS A 23 25.48 -6.54 9.80
C LYS A 23 24.27 -6.15 8.99
N MET A 24 24.33 -5.02 8.35
CA MET A 24 23.18 -4.46 7.64
C MET A 24 22.82 -5.44 6.55
N GLN A 25 21.55 -5.76 6.47
CA GLN A 25 21.01 -6.67 5.50
C GLN A 25 21.19 -6.04 4.11
N THR A 26 22.22 -6.44 3.41
CA THR A 26 22.48 -6.00 2.03
C THR A 26 21.61 -6.73 1.00
N ARG A 27 20.86 -7.74 1.45
CA ARG A 27 19.94 -8.51 0.62
C ARG A 27 18.54 -8.43 1.23
N ALA A 28 17.54 -8.19 0.40
CA ALA A 28 16.15 -8.26 0.84
C ALA A 28 15.82 -9.68 1.35
N PRO A 29 15.05 -9.80 2.43
CA PRO A 29 14.58 -11.10 2.88
C PRO A 29 13.56 -11.68 1.89
N VAL A 30 13.41 -12.99 1.90
CA VAL A 30 12.26 -13.66 1.30
C VAL A 30 11.03 -13.22 2.09
N ILE A 31 10.04 -12.61 1.44
CA ILE A 31 8.87 -12.05 2.14
C ILE A 31 7.81 -13.11 2.46
N TRP A 32 7.70 -14.15 1.63
CA TRP A 32 6.77 -15.27 1.84
C TRP A 32 7.56 -16.51 2.25
N ASP A 33 7.55 -16.83 3.52
CA ASP A 33 8.06 -18.06 4.12
C ASP A 33 7.10 -18.54 5.21
N ASP A 34 7.09 -19.86 5.46
CA ASP A 34 6.13 -20.47 6.36
C ASP A 34 6.27 -20.00 7.81
N VAL A 35 7.50 -19.69 8.24
CA VAL A 35 7.77 -19.24 9.62
C VAL A 35 7.22 -17.82 9.81
N ALA A 36 7.48 -16.94 8.86
CA ALA A 36 6.97 -15.57 8.91
C ALA A 36 5.44 -15.55 8.82
N LEU A 37 4.86 -16.41 7.96
CA LEU A 37 3.40 -16.48 7.77
C LEU A 37 2.67 -16.99 9.00
N ALA A 38 3.21 -17.96 9.71
CA ALA A 38 2.57 -18.54 10.90
C ALA A 38 2.23 -17.49 11.97
N ASP A 39 3.03 -16.43 12.06
CA ASP A 39 2.85 -15.36 13.05
C ASP A 39 2.26 -14.07 12.46
N TRP A 40 2.54 -13.76 11.20
CA TRP A 40 2.14 -12.50 10.57
C TRP A 40 0.64 -12.38 10.38
N ALA A 41 0.02 -13.43 9.89
CA ALA A 41 -1.37 -13.47 9.48
C ALA A 41 -2.27 -14.13 10.55
N THR A 42 -1.89 -14.07 11.81
CA THR A 42 -2.74 -14.58 12.91
C THR A 42 -3.86 -13.60 13.19
N PRO A 43 -5.13 -13.94 12.88
CA PRO A 43 -6.23 -13.01 13.04
C PRO A 43 -6.55 -12.79 14.50
N ILE A 44 -6.30 -11.58 15.00
CA ILE A 44 -6.76 -11.19 16.35
C ILE A 44 -8.27 -11.09 16.39
N ALA A 45 -8.86 -10.76 15.28
CA ALA A 45 -10.23 -10.30 15.22
C ALA A 45 -10.99 -10.81 14.01
N ALA A 46 -10.48 -11.79 13.32
CA ALA A 46 -11.27 -12.44 12.30
C ALA A 46 -12.26 -13.40 12.93
N LEU A 47 -13.52 -13.26 12.58
CA LEU A 47 -14.59 -14.18 12.97
C LEU A 47 -14.41 -15.53 12.26
N GLN A 48 -13.36 -16.26 12.63
CA GLN A 48 -13.02 -17.59 12.10
C GLN A 48 -12.66 -17.64 10.59
N ILE A 49 -12.39 -16.49 9.98
CA ILE A 49 -11.91 -16.41 8.61
C ILE A 49 -10.41 -16.15 8.64
N PRO A 50 -9.58 -17.01 8.06
CA PRO A 50 -8.16 -16.77 7.98
C PRO A 50 -7.88 -15.51 7.16
N PRO A 51 -6.88 -14.69 7.53
CA PRO A 51 -6.45 -13.58 6.68
C PRO A 51 -5.87 -14.12 5.39
N GLY A 52 -6.07 -13.36 4.31
CA GLY A 52 -5.52 -13.71 3.02
C GLY A 52 -4.00 -13.64 3.02
N HIS A 53 -3.38 -14.61 2.39
CA HIS A 53 -1.94 -14.68 2.13
C HIS A 53 -1.69 -15.49 0.86
N TYR A 54 -0.49 -15.39 0.31
CA TYR A 54 -0.07 -16.26 -0.80
C TYR A 54 0.63 -17.51 -0.28
N GLN A 55 0.41 -18.62 -0.97
CA GLN A 55 1.26 -19.78 -0.78
C GLN A 55 2.64 -19.47 -1.37
N PRO A 56 3.75 -19.66 -0.62
CA PRO A 56 5.08 -19.32 -1.10
C PRO A 56 5.43 -19.96 -2.45
N ALA A 57 5.07 -21.24 -2.64
CA ALA A 57 5.33 -21.96 -3.88
C ALA A 57 4.66 -21.30 -5.10
N ASP A 58 3.40 -20.86 -4.96
CA ASP A 58 2.65 -20.23 -6.05
C ASP A 58 3.18 -18.82 -6.33
N TYR A 59 3.51 -18.07 -5.28
CA TYR A 59 4.03 -16.72 -5.42
C TYR A 59 5.39 -16.69 -6.11
N TYR A 60 6.32 -17.54 -5.68
CA TYR A 60 7.66 -17.58 -6.25
C TYR A 60 7.78 -18.32 -7.59
N ALA A 61 6.74 -19.04 -8.02
CA ALA A 61 6.68 -19.59 -9.38
C ALA A 61 6.52 -18.50 -10.46
N VAL A 62 6.04 -17.29 -10.07
CA VAL A 62 5.83 -16.18 -11.00
C VAL A 62 7.11 -15.35 -11.11
N PRO A 63 7.55 -14.99 -12.34
CA PRO A 63 8.69 -14.09 -12.53
C PRO A 63 8.51 -12.76 -11.81
N ALA A 64 9.60 -12.26 -11.22
CA ALA A 64 9.56 -11.01 -10.46
C ALA A 64 9.59 -9.79 -11.38
N GLU A 65 8.74 -8.82 -11.11
CA GLU A 65 8.73 -7.50 -11.73
C GLU A 65 9.66 -6.55 -10.95
N ASN A 66 10.59 -5.91 -11.67
CA ASN A 66 11.49 -4.91 -11.13
C ASN A 66 11.89 -3.95 -12.25
N LEU A 67 10.91 -3.27 -12.84
CA LEU A 67 11.14 -2.38 -13.97
C LEU A 67 11.00 -0.92 -13.55
N ARG A 68 11.96 -0.11 -13.97
CA ARG A 68 11.93 1.34 -13.84
C ARG A 68 10.90 1.94 -14.79
N THR A 69 10.16 2.93 -14.29
CA THR A 69 9.22 3.70 -15.10
C THR A 69 9.70 5.13 -15.31
N TYR A 70 9.06 5.80 -16.26
CA TYR A 70 9.40 7.14 -16.69
C TYR A 70 8.12 7.98 -16.77
N PRO A 71 8.18 9.30 -16.53
CA PRO A 71 7.00 10.15 -16.54
C PRO A 71 6.36 10.22 -17.93
N VAL A 72 5.05 10.34 -17.94
CA VAL A 72 4.30 10.84 -19.11
C VAL A 72 4.21 12.36 -18.97
N TYR A 73 4.58 13.08 -19.99
CA TYR A 73 4.44 14.54 -20.04
C TYR A 73 3.19 14.95 -20.79
N LEU A 74 2.65 16.10 -20.44
CA LEU A 74 1.74 16.80 -21.36
C LEU A 74 2.43 17.00 -22.70
N PRO A 75 1.74 16.85 -23.84
CA PRO A 75 2.38 16.88 -25.15
C PRO A 75 3.17 18.16 -25.45
N ASP A 76 2.71 19.32 -24.94
CA ASP A 76 3.37 20.62 -25.06
C ASP A 76 4.52 20.83 -24.04
N LYS A 77 4.68 19.92 -23.08
CA LYS A 77 5.72 19.95 -22.04
C LYS A 77 6.73 18.82 -22.18
N GLU A 78 6.51 17.87 -23.10
CA GLU A 78 7.45 16.78 -23.32
C GLU A 78 8.81 17.33 -23.77
N PRO A 79 9.92 16.95 -23.11
CA PRO A 79 11.25 17.38 -23.53
C PRO A 79 11.55 16.93 -24.97
N PRO A 80 12.22 17.76 -25.78
CA PRO A 80 12.57 17.39 -27.14
C PRO A 80 13.33 16.06 -27.23
N GLY A 81 12.84 15.15 -28.07
CA GLY A 81 13.45 13.83 -28.27
C GLY A 81 13.22 12.83 -27.12
N TYR A 82 12.44 13.16 -26.12
CA TYR A 82 12.19 12.29 -24.97
C TYR A 82 11.58 10.94 -25.38
N TRP A 83 10.49 10.95 -26.16
CA TRP A 83 9.85 9.73 -26.66
C TRP A 83 10.81 8.85 -27.48
N GLU A 84 11.58 9.44 -28.37
CA GLU A 84 12.58 8.71 -29.16
C GLU A 84 13.71 8.15 -28.29
N SER A 85 14.03 8.84 -27.19
CA SER A 85 14.99 8.32 -26.22
C SER A 85 14.47 7.11 -25.47
N LEU A 86 13.18 7.10 -25.10
CA LEU A 86 12.55 5.96 -24.44
C LEU A 86 12.55 4.71 -25.33
N LYS A 87 12.24 4.88 -26.60
CA LYS A 87 12.25 3.75 -27.59
C LYS A 87 13.62 3.10 -27.76
N LYS A 88 14.68 3.83 -27.46
CA LYS A 88 16.08 3.33 -27.54
C LYS A 88 16.59 2.77 -26.21
N LYS A 89 15.88 2.96 -25.11
CA LYS A 89 16.28 2.43 -23.81
C LYS A 89 16.11 0.92 -23.77
N LYS A 90 16.95 0.29 -22.95
CA LYS A 90 16.75 -1.08 -22.48
C LYS A 90 16.01 -1.06 -21.14
N PRO A 91 15.32 -2.15 -20.78
CA PRO A 91 14.77 -2.30 -19.45
C PRO A 91 15.83 -2.08 -18.35
N GLU A 92 15.49 -1.28 -17.36
CA GLU A 92 16.36 -1.00 -16.21
C GLU A 92 15.64 -1.42 -14.93
N PRO A 93 16.36 -1.98 -13.94
CA PRO A 93 15.75 -2.31 -12.66
C PRO A 93 15.34 -1.03 -11.91
N LEU A 94 14.17 -1.07 -11.27
CA LEU A 94 13.70 -0.01 -10.38
C LEU A 94 14.54 0.04 -9.11
N VAL A 95 14.83 -1.14 -8.54
CA VAL A 95 15.72 -1.31 -7.40
C VAL A 95 16.88 -2.21 -7.81
N ASP A 96 18.09 -1.64 -7.83
CA ASP A 96 19.33 -2.35 -8.12
C ASP A 96 20.05 -2.65 -6.80
N VAL A 97 19.86 -3.85 -6.27
CA VAL A 97 20.48 -4.26 -5.00
C VAL A 97 22.00 -4.26 -5.02
N SER A 98 22.63 -4.33 -6.22
CA SER A 98 24.07 -4.24 -6.36
C SER A 98 24.63 -2.88 -5.95
N LYS A 99 23.78 -1.85 -5.90
CA LYS A 99 24.13 -0.48 -5.52
C LYS A 99 23.80 -0.14 -4.06
N ILE A 100 23.12 -1.03 -3.35
CA ILE A 100 22.70 -0.80 -1.95
C ILE A 100 23.81 -1.20 -1.00
N ARG A 101 24.24 -0.26 -0.15
CA ARG A 101 25.30 -0.43 0.85
C ARG A 101 24.87 0.00 2.24
N THR A 102 23.93 0.94 2.34
CA THR A 102 23.53 1.58 3.59
C THR A 102 22.00 1.57 3.75
N LYS A 103 21.51 1.82 4.97
CA LYS A 103 20.08 2.03 5.22
C LYS A 103 19.55 3.22 4.41
N SER A 104 20.37 4.24 4.21
CA SER A 104 20.00 5.40 3.39
C SER A 104 19.75 5.00 1.95
N ASP A 105 20.55 4.07 1.39
CA ASP A 105 20.35 3.59 0.01
C ASP A 105 19.02 2.81 -0.11
N TRP A 106 18.66 2.02 0.92
CA TRP A 106 17.35 1.37 0.98
C TRP A 106 16.21 2.37 1.03
N ILE A 107 16.34 3.44 1.85
CA ILE A 107 15.33 4.49 1.96
C ILE A 107 15.17 5.22 0.62
N GLU A 108 16.27 5.57 -0.04
CA GLU A 108 16.24 6.23 -1.34
C GLU A 108 15.63 5.34 -2.42
N ALA A 109 16.05 4.08 -2.49
CA ALA A 109 15.48 3.10 -3.41
C ALA A 109 13.99 2.90 -3.16
N GLY A 110 13.57 2.82 -1.89
CA GLY A 110 12.18 2.70 -1.49
C GLY A 110 11.33 3.93 -1.82
N ALA A 111 11.88 5.12 -1.60
CA ALA A 111 11.22 6.37 -1.98
C ALA A 111 11.00 6.45 -3.50
N ARG A 112 11.98 6.01 -4.27
CA ARG A 112 11.87 5.90 -5.73
C ARG A 112 10.83 4.85 -6.11
N ALA A 113 10.94 3.65 -5.56
CA ALA A 113 10.01 2.57 -5.84
C ALA A 113 8.57 2.96 -5.51
N PHE A 114 8.33 3.59 -4.36
CA PHE A 114 7.00 4.08 -3.98
C PHE A 114 6.38 5.05 -5.00
N ARG A 115 7.20 5.91 -5.61
CA ARG A 115 6.76 6.92 -6.59
C ARG A 115 6.70 6.41 -8.01
N GLU A 116 7.52 5.42 -8.35
CA GLU A 116 7.73 5.00 -9.74
C GLU A 116 7.19 3.58 -10.02
N LEU A 117 6.81 2.81 -9.00
CA LEU A 117 6.24 1.48 -9.20
C LEU A 117 4.99 1.58 -10.07
N ASP A 118 5.01 0.84 -11.14
CA ASP A 118 3.87 0.76 -12.06
C ASP A 118 2.95 -0.41 -11.72
N ASN A 119 1.77 -0.36 -12.30
CA ASN A 119 0.81 -1.44 -12.23
C ASN A 119 0.97 -2.36 -13.46
N PRO A 120 1.60 -3.55 -13.34
CA PRO A 120 1.77 -4.47 -14.46
C PRO A 120 0.46 -4.88 -15.12
N PHE A 121 -0.62 -4.83 -14.36
CA PHE A 121 -1.97 -5.12 -14.82
C PHE A 121 -2.46 -4.14 -15.89
N SER A 122 -2.11 -2.87 -15.74
CA SER A 122 -2.54 -1.79 -16.63
C SER A 122 -1.59 -1.52 -17.79
N ARG A 123 -0.48 -2.25 -17.90
CA ARG A 123 0.47 -2.07 -19.02
C ARG A 123 -0.19 -2.34 -20.36
N THR A 124 -0.06 -1.40 -21.30
CA THR A 124 -0.58 -1.53 -22.64
C THR A 124 0.41 -1.02 -23.68
N ASP A 125 0.50 -1.73 -24.79
CA ASP A 125 1.19 -1.35 -26.03
C ASP A 125 0.21 -1.01 -27.14
N ASP A 126 -1.08 -0.84 -26.81
CA ASP A 126 -2.11 -0.44 -27.77
C ASP A 126 -1.76 0.90 -28.42
N PRO A 127 -1.55 0.93 -29.75
CA PRO A 127 -1.16 2.16 -30.47
C PRO A 127 -2.20 3.27 -30.35
N ALA A 128 -3.48 2.94 -30.26
CA ALA A 128 -4.55 3.94 -30.16
C ALA A 128 -4.53 4.62 -28.78
N LEU A 129 -4.29 3.85 -27.69
CA LEU A 129 -4.17 4.41 -26.35
C LEU A 129 -2.88 5.24 -26.22
N ILE A 130 -1.76 4.75 -26.78
CA ILE A 130 -0.50 5.51 -26.80
C ILE A 130 -0.65 6.81 -27.61
N ALA A 131 -1.34 6.78 -28.74
CA ALA A 131 -1.62 7.99 -29.51
C ALA A 131 -2.53 8.94 -28.74
N ALA A 132 -3.57 8.43 -28.08
CA ALA A 132 -4.50 9.25 -27.32
C ALA A 132 -3.80 9.97 -26.15
N ILE A 133 -2.92 9.29 -25.39
CA ILE A 133 -2.18 9.89 -24.27
C ILE A 133 -1.19 10.96 -24.74
N ARG A 134 -0.82 10.95 -26.02
CA ARG A 134 0.09 11.92 -26.66
C ARG A 134 -0.63 13.01 -27.44
N ASP A 135 -1.96 12.99 -27.51
CA ASP A 135 -2.76 14.01 -28.20
C ASP A 135 -3.09 15.16 -27.23
N PRO A 136 -2.69 16.41 -27.53
CA PRO A 136 -3.05 17.57 -26.71
C PRO A 136 -4.54 17.70 -26.43
N LYS A 137 -5.39 17.23 -27.34
CA LYS A 137 -6.86 17.28 -27.19
C LYS A 137 -7.36 16.38 -26.07
N THR A 138 -6.69 15.26 -25.80
CA THR A 138 -7.04 14.34 -24.71
C THR A 138 -6.91 15.03 -23.34
N PHE A 139 -5.99 15.99 -23.22
CA PHE A 139 -5.69 16.70 -21.99
C PHE A 139 -6.29 18.11 -21.93
N SER A 140 -7.13 18.49 -22.90
CA SER A 140 -7.80 19.79 -22.85
C SER A 140 -8.67 19.86 -21.58
N GLY A 141 -8.30 20.79 -20.67
CA GLY A 141 -8.95 20.92 -19.37
C GLY A 141 -8.35 20.09 -18.23
N ILE A 142 -7.39 19.20 -18.50
CA ILE A 142 -6.62 18.51 -17.47
C ILE A 142 -5.33 19.28 -17.25
N GLY A 143 -5.19 19.88 -16.08
CA GLY A 143 -3.91 20.50 -15.71
C GLY A 143 -2.88 19.41 -15.41
N GLY A 144 -1.70 19.47 -16.07
CA GLY A 144 -0.54 18.71 -15.64
C GLY A 144 -0.03 19.17 -14.27
N LEU A 145 0.89 18.40 -13.74
CA LEU A 145 1.66 18.78 -12.55
C LEU A 145 2.55 20.00 -12.86
N ALA A 146 3.11 20.60 -11.81
CA ALA A 146 3.98 21.76 -11.93
C ALA A 146 5.20 21.53 -12.84
N ASP A 147 5.69 20.28 -12.90
CA ASP A 147 6.80 19.85 -13.75
C ASP A 147 6.38 19.47 -15.20
N GLY A 148 5.11 19.63 -15.54
CA GLY A 148 4.55 19.30 -16.84
C GLY A 148 4.22 17.83 -17.05
N THR A 149 4.34 17.01 -16.02
CA THR A 149 3.99 15.59 -16.11
C THR A 149 2.48 15.36 -15.89
N VAL A 150 2.00 14.21 -16.36
CA VAL A 150 0.62 13.77 -16.17
C VAL A 150 0.55 12.94 -14.89
N LEU A 151 -0.35 13.32 -14.00
CA LEU A 151 -0.58 12.57 -12.77
C LEU A 151 -1.02 11.14 -13.10
N ASP A 152 -0.50 10.17 -12.35
CA ASP A 152 -0.87 8.76 -12.41
C ASP A 152 -0.45 8.01 -13.70
N GLN A 153 0.12 8.66 -14.70
CA GLN A 153 0.53 8.00 -15.95
C GLN A 153 2.05 7.86 -16.04
N ARG A 154 2.51 6.67 -16.48
CA ARG A 154 3.93 6.35 -16.59
C ARG A 154 4.22 5.60 -17.90
N TRP A 155 5.44 5.73 -18.37
CA TRP A 155 6.00 4.84 -19.38
C TRP A 155 6.84 3.76 -18.71
N VAL A 156 6.70 2.52 -19.13
CA VAL A 156 7.61 1.43 -18.76
C VAL A 156 8.30 0.89 -20.00
N VAL A 157 9.61 0.70 -19.92
CA VAL A 157 10.40 0.08 -20.99
C VAL A 157 10.52 -1.41 -20.68
N THR A 158 10.03 -2.23 -21.58
CA THR A 158 10.05 -3.70 -21.51
C THR A 158 10.84 -4.28 -22.68
N GLU A 159 11.08 -5.59 -22.67
CA GLU A 159 11.68 -6.27 -23.83
C GLU A 159 10.83 -6.17 -25.11
N ARG A 160 9.54 -5.88 -24.97
CA ARG A 160 8.62 -5.66 -26.10
C ARG A 160 8.57 -4.21 -26.58
N GLY A 161 9.24 -3.30 -25.87
CA GLY A 161 9.25 -1.87 -26.17
C GLY A 161 8.64 -1.02 -25.05
N VAL A 162 8.29 0.22 -25.39
CA VAL A 162 7.69 1.19 -24.47
C VAL A 162 6.20 0.92 -24.35
N MET A 163 5.73 0.75 -23.12
CA MET A 163 4.33 0.55 -22.80
C MET A 163 3.82 1.69 -21.91
N LEU A 164 2.54 2.00 -22.06
CA LEU A 164 1.84 2.88 -21.14
C LEU A 164 1.40 2.09 -19.93
N THR A 165 1.47 2.70 -18.76
CA THR A 165 1.03 2.15 -17.48
C THR A 165 0.62 3.29 -16.54
N ASN A 166 0.15 2.94 -15.34
CA ASN A 166 -0.16 3.91 -14.28
C ASN A 166 0.60 3.57 -12.99
N TRP A 167 0.48 4.46 -12.01
CA TRP A 167 1.05 4.24 -10.67
C TRP A 167 0.40 3.05 -9.97
N GLU A 168 1.17 2.41 -9.11
CA GLU A 168 0.68 1.41 -8.16
C GLU A 168 0.45 2.04 -6.77
N CYS A 169 1.49 2.17 -5.96
CA CYS A 169 1.36 2.71 -4.59
C CYS A 169 0.88 4.15 -4.56
N SER A 170 1.43 4.99 -5.43
CA SER A 170 1.10 6.41 -5.48
C SER A 170 -0.32 6.69 -6.01
N ALA A 171 -0.96 5.74 -6.69
CA ALA A 171 -2.35 5.89 -7.13
C ALA A 171 -3.32 6.17 -5.98
N CYS A 172 -3.06 5.57 -4.81
CA CYS A 172 -3.89 5.78 -3.61
C CYS A 172 -3.23 6.70 -2.58
N HIS A 173 -1.89 6.78 -2.57
CA HIS A 173 -1.11 7.46 -1.54
C HIS A 173 -0.31 8.65 -2.07
N ALA A 174 -0.88 9.39 -3.01
CA ALA A 174 -0.35 10.67 -3.45
C ALA A 174 -1.45 11.72 -3.51
N ARG A 175 -1.14 12.93 -3.08
CA ARG A 175 -2.04 14.08 -3.08
C ARG A 175 -1.43 15.22 -3.89
N MET A 176 -2.21 15.82 -4.76
CA MET A 176 -1.81 17.03 -5.47
C MET A 176 -2.13 18.27 -4.61
N GLY A 177 -1.12 19.09 -4.35
CA GLY A 177 -1.25 20.39 -3.70
C GLY A 177 -1.89 21.43 -4.62
N SER A 178 -2.27 22.57 -4.05
CA SER A 178 -2.82 23.71 -4.82
C SER A 178 -1.82 24.31 -5.80
N ASP A 179 -0.52 24.14 -5.55
CA ASP A 179 0.60 24.52 -6.41
C ASP A 179 0.92 23.48 -7.49
N LYS A 180 0.10 22.44 -7.59
CA LYS A 180 0.28 21.30 -8.52
C LYS A 180 1.53 20.46 -8.25
N THR A 181 2.12 20.53 -7.07
CA THR A 181 3.14 19.56 -6.62
C THR A 181 2.48 18.32 -6.04
N VAL A 182 3.22 17.21 -6.01
CA VAL A 182 2.72 15.94 -5.46
C VAL A 182 3.34 15.70 -4.08
N GLU A 183 2.47 15.52 -3.10
CA GLU A 183 2.82 15.05 -1.77
C GLU A 183 2.56 13.55 -1.68
N TYR A 184 3.60 12.77 -1.38
CA TYR A 184 3.52 11.31 -1.31
C TYR A 184 3.26 10.83 0.12
N ALA A 185 2.83 9.58 0.24
CA ALA A 185 2.49 8.91 1.49
C ALA A 185 1.27 9.48 2.23
N LEU A 186 0.55 10.38 1.61
CA LEU A 186 -0.69 10.96 2.10
C LEU A 186 -1.91 10.33 1.40
N PRO A 187 -3.06 10.26 2.08
CA PRO A 187 -4.26 9.77 1.42
C PRO A 187 -4.64 10.66 0.23
N LEU A 188 -5.05 10.05 -0.86
CA LEU A 188 -5.60 10.76 -2.00
C LEU A 188 -6.79 11.60 -1.52
N SER A 189 -6.68 12.91 -1.54
CA SER A 189 -7.68 13.81 -0.95
C SER A 189 -8.81 14.19 -1.90
N SER A 190 -8.57 14.11 -3.20
CA SER A 190 -9.57 14.36 -4.24
C SER A 190 -9.00 13.98 -5.60
N ARG A 191 -9.85 13.63 -6.55
CA ARG A 191 -9.48 13.73 -7.98
C ARG A 191 -8.98 15.14 -8.25
N PRO A 192 -7.93 15.32 -9.03
CA PRO A 192 -7.56 16.65 -9.49
C PRO A 192 -8.78 17.35 -10.10
N PRO A 193 -9.09 18.60 -9.72
CA PRO A 193 -10.12 19.33 -10.40
C PRO A 193 -9.71 19.44 -11.89
N GLY A 194 -10.58 18.98 -12.78
CA GLY A 194 -10.33 19.04 -14.23
C GLY A 194 -10.22 17.69 -14.94
N LEU A 195 -10.37 16.56 -14.26
CA LEU A 195 -10.73 15.33 -14.96
C LEU A 195 -12.18 15.48 -15.42
N ALA A 196 -12.35 16.03 -16.63
CA ALA A 196 -13.68 16.19 -17.21
C ALA A 196 -14.39 14.83 -17.29
N PRO A 197 -15.66 14.77 -16.89
CA PRO A 197 -16.45 13.56 -17.14
C PRO A 197 -16.40 13.24 -18.63
N GLY A 198 -15.93 12.04 -18.98
CA GLY A 198 -16.03 11.53 -20.35
C GLY A 198 -14.74 11.18 -21.10
N GLY A 199 -13.64 11.88 -20.92
CA GLY A 199 -12.37 11.57 -21.63
C GLY A 199 -11.50 10.58 -20.86
N VAL A 200 -11.11 10.94 -19.65
CA VAL A 200 -10.24 10.13 -18.80
C VAL A 200 -10.99 8.95 -18.19
N GLU A 201 -12.27 9.11 -17.83
CA GLU A 201 -13.07 7.98 -17.36
C GLU A 201 -13.21 6.89 -18.42
N ARG A 202 -13.43 7.27 -19.67
CA ARG A 202 -13.46 6.33 -20.80
C ARG A 202 -12.10 5.67 -21.01
N PHE A 203 -11.00 6.42 -20.90
CA PHE A 203 -9.65 5.89 -21.00
C PHE A 203 -9.32 4.91 -19.88
N LEU A 204 -9.62 5.26 -18.63
CA LEU A 204 -9.46 4.37 -17.46
C LEU A 204 -10.31 3.12 -17.58
N LEU A 205 -11.55 3.25 -18.08
CA LEU A 205 -12.41 2.11 -18.34
C LEU A 205 -11.78 1.19 -19.39
N GLN A 206 -11.24 1.72 -20.48
CA GLN A 206 -10.58 0.91 -21.50
C GLN A 206 -9.37 0.17 -20.93
N LEU A 207 -8.52 0.82 -20.11
CA LEU A 207 -7.41 0.17 -19.42
C LEU A 207 -7.89 -0.95 -18.51
N LEU A 208 -8.95 -0.70 -17.74
CA LEU A 208 -9.53 -1.67 -16.84
C LEU A 208 -10.08 -2.88 -17.60
N MET A 209 -10.79 -2.65 -18.69
CA MET A 209 -11.36 -3.70 -19.54
C MET A 209 -10.26 -4.56 -20.17
N LEU A 210 -9.20 -3.93 -20.69
CA LEU A 210 -8.03 -4.64 -21.22
C LEU A 210 -7.34 -5.50 -20.14
N SER A 211 -7.28 -5.00 -18.91
CA SER A 211 -6.71 -5.73 -17.79
C SER A 211 -7.55 -6.95 -17.42
N ALA A 212 -8.87 -6.79 -17.37
CA ALA A 212 -9.80 -7.88 -17.11
C ALA A 212 -9.72 -8.96 -18.21
N GLU A 213 -9.66 -8.56 -19.47
CA GLU A 213 -9.53 -9.48 -20.59
C GLU A 213 -8.24 -10.29 -20.56
N ARG A 214 -7.11 -9.65 -20.26
CA ARG A 214 -5.81 -10.34 -20.12
C ARG A 214 -5.79 -11.34 -18.99
N THR A 215 -6.37 -10.98 -17.85
CA THR A 215 -6.25 -11.79 -16.62
C THR A 215 -7.29 -12.88 -16.54
N TYR A 216 -8.51 -12.56 -16.88
CA TYR A 216 -9.65 -13.46 -16.72
C TYR A 216 -10.24 -13.96 -18.04
N GLY A 217 -9.74 -13.46 -19.18
CA GLY A 217 -10.23 -13.80 -20.51
C GLY A 217 -11.64 -13.24 -20.78
N THR A 218 -12.01 -12.15 -20.11
CA THR A 218 -13.31 -11.49 -20.24
C THR A 218 -13.14 -9.98 -20.11
N ALA A 219 -13.93 -9.27 -20.90
CA ALA A 219 -14.02 -7.82 -20.81
C ALA A 219 -15.10 -7.36 -19.80
N ASN A 220 -15.60 -8.24 -18.94
CA ASN A 220 -16.61 -7.90 -17.95
C ASN A 220 -15.93 -7.39 -16.66
N PRO A 221 -16.17 -6.13 -16.22
CA PRO A 221 -15.63 -5.61 -14.98
C PRO A 221 -15.95 -6.44 -13.74
N ALA A 222 -17.11 -7.12 -13.73
CA ALA A 222 -17.51 -7.97 -12.62
C ALA A 222 -16.54 -9.13 -12.40
N ASP A 223 -15.92 -9.65 -13.47
CA ASP A 223 -14.96 -10.75 -13.38
C ASP A 223 -13.61 -10.31 -12.79
N LEU A 224 -13.29 -9.00 -12.89
CA LEU A 224 -12.13 -8.41 -12.24
C LEU A 224 -12.42 -8.05 -10.78
N PHE A 225 -13.52 -7.36 -10.53
CA PHE A 225 -13.81 -6.80 -9.20
C PHE A 225 -14.37 -7.81 -8.20
N THR A 226 -15.07 -8.84 -8.67
CA THR A 226 -15.60 -9.87 -7.77
C THR A 226 -14.49 -10.59 -7.00
N PRO A 227 -13.41 -11.08 -7.64
CA PRO A 227 -12.29 -11.65 -6.91
C PRO A 227 -11.63 -10.68 -5.93
N MET A 228 -11.50 -9.42 -6.33
CA MET A 228 -10.84 -8.42 -5.51
C MET A 228 -11.65 -8.02 -4.27
N PHE A 229 -12.94 -7.77 -4.44
CA PHE A 229 -13.73 -7.07 -3.42
C PHE A 229 -14.79 -7.94 -2.76
N ALA A 230 -15.17 -9.04 -3.36
CA ALA A 230 -16.18 -9.88 -2.80
C ALA A 230 -15.74 -10.52 -1.47
N VAL A 231 -16.72 -10.89 -0.67
CA VAL A 231 -16.56 -11.53 0.63
C VAL A 231 -17.16 -12.92 0.57
N PRO A 232 -16.38 -13.96 0.19
CA PRO A 232 -16.89 -15.31 -0.12
C PRO A 232 -17.60 -15.99 1.04
N TRP A 233 -17.28 -15.59 2.25
CA TRP A 233 -17.88 -16.14 3.47
C TRP A 233 -19.14 -15.38 3.93
N ALA A 234 -19.50 -14.29 3.26
CA ALA A 234 -20.68 -13.51 3.60
C ALA A 234 -21.80 -13.81 2.61
N SER A 235 -22.89 -14.42 3.09
CA SER A 235 -24.04 -14.79 2.25
C SER A 235 -24.63 -13.57 1.55
N GLY A 236 -24.88 -13.69 0.25
CA GLY A 236 -25.50 -12.68 -0.59
C GLY A 236 -24.61 -11.51 -1.02
N GLU A 237 -23.39 -11.41 -0.53
CA GLU A 237 -22.47 -10.31 -0.91
C GLU A 237 -21.96 -10.47 -2.35
N ALA A 238 -21.71 -11.69 -2.80
CA ALA A 238 -21.28 -11.95 -4.17
C ALA A 238 -22.33 -11.50 -5.20
N GLU A 239 -23.57 -11.91 -5.00
CA GLU A 239 -24.69 -11.56 -5.88
C GLU A 239 -25.01 -10.07 -5.82
N ARG A 240 -24.84 -9.45 -4.64
CA ARG A 240 -24.99 -8.01 -4.48
C ARG A 240 -23.91 -7.27 -5.29
N LEU A 241 -22.66 -7.72 -5.21
CA LEU A 241 -21.54 -7.15 -5.94
C LEU A 241 -21.71 -7.33 -7.45
N GLN A 242 -22.10 -8.53 -7.91
CA GLN A 242 -22.36 -8.79 -9.33
C GLN A 242 -23.45 -7.89 -9.88
N ARG A 243 -24.57 -7.72 -9.15
CA ARG A 243 -25.63 -6.79 -9.55
C ARG A 243 -25.14 -5.34 -9.61
N PHE A 244 -24.31 -4.92 -8.66
CA PHE A 244 -23.74 -3.58 -8.63
C PHE A 244 -22.79 -3.35 -9.81
N LEU A 245 -21.96 -4.34 -10.15
CA LEU A 245 -20.98 -4.28 -11.23
C LEU A 245 -21.56 -4.61 -12.60
N SER A 246 -22.87 -4.85 -12.71
CA SER A 246 -23.52 -5.16 -14.00
C SER A 246 -23.48 -3.99 -14.98
N LYS A 247 -23.24 -2.76 -14.48
CA LYS A 247 -23.09 -1.56 -15.28
C LYS A 247 -21.64 -1.06 -15.23
N PRO A 248 -21.04 -0.77 -16.38
CA PRO A 248 -19.63 -0.31 -16.43
C PRO A 248 -19.37 0.96 -15.61
N GLU A 249 -20.31 1.91 -15.61
CA GLU A 249 -20.23 3.15 -14.82
C GLU A 249 -20.20 2.90 -13.32
N ASP A 250 -20.94 1.91 -12.83
CA ASP A 250 -20.95 1.54 -11.43
C ASP A 250 -19.64 0.84 -11.03
N ALA A 251 -19.05 0.06 -11.94
CA ALA A 251 -17.75 -0.57 -11.73
C ALA A 251 -16.64 0.48 -11.58
N ILE A 252 -16.64 1.53 -12.41
CA ILE A 252 -15.69 2.65 -12.29
C ILE A 252 -15.90 3.36 -10.95
N SER A 253 -17.14 3.64 -10.60
CA SER A 253 -17.49 4.29 -9.34
C SER A 253 -17.06 3.46 -8.12
N ALA A 254 -17.13 2.13 -8.19
CA ALA A 254 -16.67 1.24 -7.13
C ALA A 254 -15.15 1.28 -6.93
N GLY A 255 -14.39 1.39 -8.04
CA GLY A 255 -12.93 1.46 -8.00
C GLY A 255 -12.39 2.83 -7.62
N PHE A 256 -13.16 3.90 -7.84
CA PHE A 256 -12.74 5.29 -7.68
C PHE A 256 -13.67 6.08 -6.76
N ASN A 257 -13.84 5.59 -5.56
CA ASN A 257 -14.64 6.31 -4.57
C ASN A 257 -14.00 7.69 -4.28
N PRO A 258 -14.77 8.79 -4.27
CA PRO A 258 -14.21 10.11 -4.03
C PRO A 258 -13.66 10.23 -2.60
N HIS A 259 -12.73 11.18 -2.41
CA HIS A 259 -12.24 11.60 -1.10
C HIS A 259 -11.38 10.61 -0.30
N GLY A 260 -10.57 9.79 -0.98
CA GLY A 260 -9.61 8.91 -0.33
C GLY A 260 -10.24 7.74 0.42
N VAL A 261 -11.40 7.30 -0.06
CA VAL A 261 -12.06 6.08 0.39
C VAL A 261 -12.01 5.06 -0.75
N ILE A 262 -11.53 3.88 -0.46
CA ILE A 262 -11.41 2.79 -1.44
C ILE A 262 -12.09 1.52 -0.92
N PRO A 263 -12.61 0.69 -1.82
CA PRO A 263 -12.97 -0.67 -1.43
C PRO A 263 -11.69 -1.44 -1.04
N ARG A 264 -11.81 -2.25 -0.03
CA ARG A 264 -10.70 -3.11 0.39
C ARG A 264 -10.79 -4.47 -0.28
N ILE A 265 -9.62 -5.08 -0.51
CA ILE A 265 -9.56 -6.47 -0.95
C ILE A 265 -10.33 -7.35 0.03
N ASN A 266 -11.32 -8.07 -0.46
CA ASN A 266 -12.26 -8.87 0.32
C ASN A 266 -12.91 -8.13 1.50
N GLY A 267 -13.08 -6.83 1.36
CA GLY A 267 -13.71 -5.96 2.34
C GLY A 267 -15.10 -5.48 1.94
N SER A 268 -15.59 -5.88 0.77
CA SER A 268 -16.78 -5.38 0.09
C SER A 268 -16.69 -3.88 -0.30
N PRO A 269 -17.05 -3.48 -1.50
CA PRO A 269 -17.07 -2.07 -1.92
C PRO A 269 -18.13 -1.25 -1.18
N PHE A 270 -19.08 -1.92 -0.51
CA PHE A 270 -20.12 -1.27 0.28
C PHE A 270 -19.64 -0.84 1.67
N TYR A 271 -18.45 -1.25 2.07
CA TYR A 271 -17.79 -0.87 3.32
C TYR A 271 -16.43 -0.27 3.02
N GLY A 272 -16.45 0.82 2.24
CA GLY A 272 -15.23 1.52 1.83
C GLY A 272 -14.39 1.94 3.03
N THR A 273 -13.09 1.84 2.89
CA THR A 273 -12.13 2.18 3.92
C THR A 273 -11.35 3.41 3.51
N ARG A 274 -11.12 4.31 4.44
CA ARG A 274 -10.27 5.48 4.19
C ARG A 274 -8.84 5.05 3.93
N VAL A 275 -8.23 5.59 2.89
CA VAL A 275 -6.79 5.45 2.64
C VAL A 275 -6.03 6.11 3.79
N PRO A 276 -5.15 5.40 4.50
CA PRO A 276 -4.46 5.96 5.66
C PRO A 276 -3.33 6.90 5.26
N ASP A 277 -2.98 7.80 6.18
CA ASP A 277 -1.71 8.52 6.17
C ASP A 277 -0.58 7.56 6.57
N LEU A 278 0.40 7.39 5.69
CA LEU A 278 1.48 6.41 5.88
C LEU A 278 2.61 6.93 6.79
N HIS A 279 2.66 8.23 7.12
CA HIS A 279 3.65 8.77 8.07
C HIS A 279 3.47 8.23 9.49
N LEU A 280 2.28 7.67 9.79
CA LEU A 280 1.98 7.12 11.11
C LEU A 280 2.25 5.62 11.23
N LEU A 281 2.63 4.93 10.14
CA LEU A 281 2.85 3.47 10.14
C LEU A 281 3.87 3.03 11.19
N ARG A 282 4.91 3.82 11.44
CA ARG A 282 5.94 3.52 12.44
C ARG A 282 5.42 3.36 13.87
N TYR A 283 4.23 3.89 14.15
CA TYR A 283 3.57 3.79 15.46
C TYR A 283 2.50 2.69 15.51
N SER A 284 2.22 2.05 14.38
CA SER A 284 1.21 1.00 14.27
C SER A 284 1.82 -0.37 14.58
N LYS A 285 1.06 -1.22 15.27
CA LYS A 285 1.41 -2.64 15.47
C LYS A 285 0.73 -3.56 14.47
N TYR A 286 -0.27 -3.03 13.80
CA TYR A 286 -1.11 -3.75 12.85
C TYR A 286 -1.29 -2.93 11.59
N ILE A 287 -1.39 -3.63 10.47
CA ILE A 287 -1.72 -3.08 9.16
C ILE A 287 -3.15 -3.47 8.84
N ASP A 288 -3.79 -2.69 8.00
CA ASP A 288 -5.19 -2.84 7.64
C ASP A 288 -6.13 -2.17 8.65
N ALA A 289 -7.22 -1.57 8.15
CA ALA A 289 -8.27 -0.99 8.97
C ALA A 289 -8.96 -2.04 9.88
N THR A 290 -8.77 -3.31 9.61
CA THR A 290 -9.32 -4.41 10.40
C THR A 290 -8.32 -5.03 11.38
N GLY A 291 -7.07 -4.58 11.38
CA GLY A 291 -6.02 -5.08 12.26
C GLY A 291 -5.67 -6.55 12.05
N THR A 292 -5.85 -7.07 10.84
CA THR A 292 -5.69 -8.51 10.56
C THR A 292 -4.25 -8.94 10.33
N HIS A 293 -3.34 -7.99 10.10
CA HIS A 293 -1.94 -8.30 9.82
C HIS A 293 -1.03 -7.53 10.78
N ARG A 294 -0.01 -8.20 11.29
CA ARG A 294 0.97 -7.56 12.18
C ARG A 294 1.94 -6.67 11.43
N LEU A 295 2.44 -5.64 12.10
CA LEU A 295 3.50 -4.77 11.62
C LEU A 295 4.66 -4.80 12.60
N ARG A 296 5.69 -5.56 12.27
CA ARG A 296 6.91 -5.72 13.07
C ARG A 296 8.12 -5.06 12.41
N GLY A 297 8.08 -4.95 11.08
CA GLY A 297 9.18 -4.42 10.29
C GLY A 297 8.82 -4.22 8.82
N PRO A 298 9.79 -3.83 8.00
CA PRO A 298 9.58 -3.57 6.58
C PRO A 298 9.12 -4.80 5.80
N GLU A 299 9.45 -6.01 6.25
CA GLU A 299 9.02 -7.27 5.66
C GLU A 299 7.50 -7.44 5.72
N ASP A 300 6.88 -7.01 6.82
CA ASP A 300 5.43 -7.10 6.98
C ASP A 300 4.71 -6.10 6.07
N ILE A 301 5.28 -4.93 5.85
CA ILE A 301 4.79 -3.99 4.82
C ILE A 301 4.94 -4.59 3.43
N ALA A 302 6.08 -5.23 3.14
CA ALA A 302 6.31 -5.88 1.86
C ALA A 302 5.27 -6.98 1.58
N ARG A 303 4.95 -7.84 2.56
CA ARG A 303 3.90 -8.85 2.45
C ARG A 303 2.53 -8.23 2.17
N TYR A 304 2.21 -7.19 2.93
CA TYR A 304 0.93 -6.50 2.76
C TYR A 304 0.84 -5.81 1.40
N ALA A 305 1.91 -5.16 0.95
CA ALA A 305 1.98 -4.55 -0.38
C ALA A 305 1.83 -5.61 -1.48
N ALA A 306 2.44 -6.79 -1.33
CA ALA A 306 2.25 -7.89 -2.27
C ALA A 306 0.79 -8.31 -2.40
N ILE A 307 0.06 -8.40 -1.27
CA ILE A 307 -1.37 -8.72 -1.27
C ILE A 307 -2.19 -7.64 -1.98
N ILE A 308 -1.92 -6.37 -1.69
CA ILE A 308 -2.69 -5.26 -2.25
C ILE A 308 -2.45 -5.14 -3.76
N ASN A 309 -1.21 -5.35 -4.20
CA ASN A 309 -0.83 -5.06 -5.58
C ASN A 309 -1.11 -6.22 -6.53
N SER A 310 -1.06 -7.44 -6.07
CA SER A 310 -1.22 -8.59 -6.98
C SER A 310 -2.67 -8.92 -7.33
N ALA A 311 -3.64 -8.22 -6.79
CA ALA A 311 -5.09 -8.31 -7.08
C ALA A 311 -5.70 -9.73 -7.10
N ASP A 312 -4.94 -10.76 -6.73
CA ASP A 312 -5.21 -12.14 -7.04
C ASP A 312 -5.55 -13.01 -5.84
N PRO A 313 -6.00 -14.19 -6.11
CA PRO A 313 -6.70 -15.04 -5.19
C PRO A 313 -5.81 -15.40 -4.02
N MET A 314 -5.94 -14.61 -2.99
CA MET A 314 -5.40 -14.96 -1.70
C MET A 314 -6.06 -16.24 -1.21
N ASP A 315 -5.31 -17.04 -0.46
CA ASP A 315 -5.84 -18.21 0.20
C ASP A 315 -6.69 -17.79 1.41
N PHE A 316 -7.98 -18.09 1.34
CA PHE A 316 -8.94 -17.94 2.43
C PHE A 316 -9.45 -19.31 2.91
N GLY A 317 -8.62 -20.33 2.80
CA GLY A 317 -9.00 -21.68 3.16
C GLY A 317 -10.11 -22.25 2.25
N THR A 318 -11.23 -22.66 2.84
CA THR A 318 -12.38 -23.23 2.09
C THR A 318 -13.26 -22.19 1.43
N HIS A 319 -13.04 -20.91 1.68
CA HIS A 319 -13.85 -19.83 1.12
C HIS A 319 -13.28 -19.36 -0.20
N ARG A 320 -13.92 -19.70 -1.31
CA ARG A 320 -13.42 -19.43 -2.66
C ARG A 320 -14.51 -18.90 -3.57
N PHE A 321 -14.22 -17.85 -4.33
CA PHE A 321 -15.06 -17.42 -5.46
C PHE A 321 -14.51 -17.87 -6.80
N LEU A 322 -13.19 -18.02 -6.89
CA LEU A 322 -12.51 -18.31 -8.13
C LEU A 322 -12.30 -19.81 -8.29
N SER A 323 -12.42 -20.29 -9.51
CA SER A 323 -11.97 -21.61 -9.88
C SER A 323 -10.45 -21.72 -9.74
N ASP A 324 -9.90 -22.94 -9.60
CA ASP A 324 -8.44 -23.15 -9.51
C ASP A 324 -7.70 -22.59 -10.73
N ARG A 325 -8.34 -22.54 -11.91
CA ARG A 325 -7.79 -21.93 -13.12
C ARG A 325 -7.63 -20.40 -12.99
N GLN A 326 -8.54 -19.75 -12.28
CA GLN A 326 -8.52 -18.29 -12.07
C GLN A 326 -7.69 -17.90 -10.85
N ARG A 327 -7.40 -18.87 -9.98
CA ARG A 327 -6.59 -18.70 -8.76
C ARG A 327 -5.12 -18.83 -9.08
N ARG A 328 -4.53 -17.77 -9.57
CA ARG A 328 -3.08 -17.69 -9.80
C ARG A 328 -2.58 -16.30 -9.49
N VAL A 329 -1.36 -16.22 -9.03
CA VAL A 329 -0.65 -14.94 -8.94
C VAL A 329 -0.41 -14.45 -10.37
N ALA A 330 -1.03 -13.34 -10.75
CA ALA A 330 -0.94 -12.81 -12.12
C ALA A 330 0.42 -12.18 -12.38
N TYR A 331 0.97 -11.51 -11.38
CA TYR A 331 2.30 -10.92 -11.35
C TYR A 331 2.78 -10.78 -9.91
N ARG A 332 4.05 -10.62 -9.72
CA ARG A 332 4.62 -10.23 -8.43
C ARG A 332 5.75 -9.24 -8.62
N PHE A 333 5.92 -8.36 -7.65
CA PHE A 333 7.12 -7.54 -7.58
C PHE A 333 8.27 -8.30 -6.93
N ALA A 334 9.50 -7.93 -7.28
CA ALA A 334 10.67 -8.47 -6.62
C ALA A 334 10.66 -8.10 -5.13
N ASP A 335 11.10 -9.02 -4.29
CA ASP A 335 11.09 -8.84 -2.83
C ASP A 335 11.89 -7.61 -2.41
N GLU A 336 12.98 -7.30 -3.10
CA GLU A 336 13.79 -6.10 -2.87
C GLU A 336 13.04 -4.80 -3.16
N VAL A 337 12.13 -4.77 -4.12
CA VAL A 337 11.29 -3.60 -4.42
C VAL A 337 10.32 -3.34 -3.27
N LEU A 338 9.60 -4.37 -2.85
CA LEU A 338 8.62 -4.25 -1.78
C LEU A 338 9.28 -4.00 -0.42
N TYR A 339 10.43 -4.64 -0.17
CA TYR A 339 11.21 -4.40 1.04
C TYR A 339 11.73 -2.97 1.11
N ALA A 340 12.26 -2.44 0.01
CA ALA A 340 12.71 -1.06 -0.07
C ALA A 340 11.57 -0.07 0.25
N ILE A 341 10.38 -0.31 -0.31
CA ILE A 341 9.17 0.47 0.01
C ILE A 341 8.88 0.38 1.52
N GLY A 342 8.93 -0.80 2.11
CA GLY A 342 8.72 -0.99 3.55
C GLY A 342 9.71 -0.20 4.40
N VAL A 343 11.00 -0.23 4.04
CA VAL A 343 12.06 0.55 4.73
C VAL A 343 11.81 2.05 4.60
N TYR A 344 11.43 2.51 3.41
CA TYR A 344 11.08 3.91 3.19
C TYR A 344 9.88 4.35 4.03
N LEU A 345 8.79 3.61 4.00
CA LEU A 345 7.57 3.97 4.73
C LEU A 345 7.79 4.03 6.24
N LEU A 346 8.58 3.12 6.80
CA LEU A 346 8.94 3.15 8.23
C LEU A 346 9.95 4.26 8.59
N SER A 347 10.59 4.86 7.60
CA SER A 347 11.50 5.99 7.81
C SER A 347 10.80 7.35 7.78
N LEU A 348 9.54 7.39 7.34
CA LEU A 348 8.79 8.63 7.23
C LEU A 348 8.57 9.28 8.59
N GLU A 349 8.74 10.60 8.62
CA GLU A 349 8.39 11.44 9.77
C GLU A 349 7.13 12.24 9.42
N PRO A 350 6.19 12.39 10.35
CA PRO A 350 5.04 13.26 10.14
C PRO A 350 5.48 14.67 9.76
N PRO A 351 4.83 15.31 8.78
CA PRO A 351 5.16 16.68 8.42
C PRO A 351 4.94 17.61 9.62
N LYS A 352 5.82 18.59 9.76
CA LYS A 352 5.64 19.63 10.79
C LYS A 352 4.38 20.43 10.48
N ASN A 353 3.62 20.77 11.53
CA ASN A 353 2.50 21.69 11.36
C ASN A 353 3.03 23.03 10.83
N PRO A 354 2.61 23.49 9.64
CA PRO A 354 3.06 24.77 9.09
C PRO A 354 2.56 25.98 9.89
N ASP A 355 1.47 25.81 10.64
CA ASP A 355 0.86 26.86 11.49
C ASP A 355 0.68 26.31 12.92
N PRO A 356 1.76 26.20 13.71
CA PRO A 356 1.67 25.68 15.06
C PRO A 356 0.87 26.64 15.96
N PRO A 357 -0.07 26.12 16.78
CA PRO A 357 -0.84 26.95 17.67
C PRO A 357 0.05 27.62 18.73
N PRO A 358 -0.37 28.77 19.31
CA PRO A 358 0.32 29.43 20.41
C PRO A 358 0.62 28.48 21.56
N ALA A 359 1.79 28.64 22.19
CA ALA A 359 2.29 27.73 23.22
C ALA A 359 1.35 27.63 24.45
N ASP A 360 0.64 28.71 24.80
CA ASP A 360 -0.32 28.71 25.88
C ASP A 360 -1.57 27.87 25.55
N LEU A 361 -2.01 27.88 24.29
CA LEU A 361 -3.11 27.00 23.84
C LEU A 361 -2.69 25.54 23.88
N VAL A 362 -1.46 25.24 23.45
CA VAL A 362 -0.90 23.89 23.54
C VAL A 362 -0.85 23.43 25.00
N ALA A 363 -0.36 24.27 25.90
CA ALA A 363 -0.29 23.94 27.32
C ALA A 363 -1.68 23.69 27.95
N ARG A 364 -2.68 24.51 27.60
CA ARG A 364 -4.07 24.29 28.03
C ARG A 364 -4.65 23.00 27.47
N GLY A 365 -4.42 22.73 26.18
CA GLY A 365 -4.83 21.49 25.53
C GLY A 365 -4.22 20.25 26.21
N GLN A 366 -2.92 20.30 26.52
CA GLN A 366 -2.23 19.21 27.25
C GLN A 366 -2.79 19.03 28.68
N ALA A 367 -3.15 20.11 29.36
CA ALA A 367 -3.78 20.01 30.68
C ALA A 367 -5.15 19.32 30.62
N ILE A 368 -5.97 19.67 29.62
CA ILE A 368 -7.25 19.00 29.36
C ILE A 368 -7.02 17.52 29.01
N PHE A 369 -6.12 17.23 28.09
CA PHE A 369 -5.78 15.87 27.66
C PHE A 369 -5.39 14.96 28.84
N ARG A 370 -4.60 15.48 29.79
CA ARG A 370 -4.25 14.77 31.02
C ARG A 370 -5.43 14.62 31.97
N ARG A 371 -6.21 15.68 32.19
CA ARG A 371 -7.39 15.67 33.07
C ARG A 371 -8.42 14.66 32.60
N GLU A 372 -8.70 14.62 31.32
CA GLU A 372 -9.68 13.71 30.70
C GLU A 372 -9.11 12.30 30.48
N LYS A 373 -7.86 12.05 30.92
CA LYS A 373 -7.17 10.74 30.80
C LYS A 373 -7.06 10.20 29.36
N CYS A 374 -7.10 11.08 28.37
CA CYS A 374 -6.98 10.69 26.95
C CYS A 374 -5.68 9.91 26.67
N GLY A 375 -4.59 10.23 27.38
CA GLY A 375 -3.30 9.53 27.29
C GLY A 375 -3.32 8.06 27.65
N THR A 376 -4.41 7.55 28.27
CA THR A 376 -4.58 6.11 28.54
C THR A 376 -4.72 5.32 27.23
N CYS A 377 -5.34 5.90 26.21
CA CYS A 377 -5.50 5.33 24.88
C CYS A 377 -4.57 5.97 23.85
N HIS A 378 -4.19 7.23 24.09
CA HIS A 378 -3.41 8.07 23.20
C HIS A 378 -2.10 8.55 23.82
N PRO A 379 -1.16 7.64 24.20
CA PRO A 379 0.13 8.05 24.78
C PRO A 379 1.04 8.67 23.74
N ALA A 380 1.81 9.69 24.14
CA ALA A 380 2.89 10.24 23.32
C ALA A 380 3.98 9.17 23.10
N PRO A 381 4.80 9.27 22.02
CA PRO A 381 4.81 10.33 21.01
C PRO A 381 3.82 10.12 19.84
N GLY A 382 3.38 8.89 19.59
CA GLY A 382 2.51 8.54 18.46
C GLY A 382 1.03 8.77 18.73
N TYR A 383 0.65 9.12 19.95
CA TYR A 383 -0.74 9.26 20.40
C TYR A 383 -1.62 8.05 20.07
N THR A 384 -1.00 6.88 20.08
CA THR A 384 -1.64 5.57 19.94
C THR A 384 -0.95 4.53 20.80
N THR A 385 -1.70 3.57 21.32
CA THR A 385 -1.11 2.36 21.94
C THR A 385 -0.77 1.30 20.91
N GLY A 386 -1.20 1.45 19.66
CA GLY A 386 -1.15 0.41 18.65
C GLY A 386 -2.02 -0.81 18.98
N LYS A 387 -2.94 -0.68 19.96
CA LYS A 387 -3.87 -1.75 20.34
C LYS A 387 -5.17 -1.64 19.54
N LEU A 388 -5.77 -2.79 19.30
CA LEU A 388 -7.05 -2.90 18.62
C LEU A 388 -8.21 -2.75 19.59
N THR A 389 -9.30 -2.17 19.14
CA THR A 389 -10.57 -2.18 19.87
C THR A 389 -11.47 -3.29 19.35
N LEU A 390 -12.37 -3.78 20.17
CA LEU A 390 -13.34 -4.80 19.75
C LEU A 390 -14.45 -4.17 18.91
N ALA A 391 -14.82 -4.83 17.84
CA ALA A 391 -16.09 -4.55 17.20
C ALA A 391 -17.24 -5.04 18.11
N GLU A 392 -18.34 -4.30 18.14
CA GLU A 392 -19.52 -4.71 18.90
C GLU A 392 -20.00 -6.10 18.45
N GLY A 393 -20.29 -6.95 19.42
CA GLY A 393 -20.76 -8.33 19.16
C GLY A 393 -19.65 -9.35 18.86
N TYR A 394 -18.37 -8.96 18.92
CA TYR A 394 -17.26 -9.89 18.77
C TYR A 394 -16.32 -9.85 19.98
N GLU A 395 -16.07 -11.02 20.57
CA GLU A 395 -15.08 -11.20 21.62
C GLU A 395 -14.14 -12.35 21.24
N PRO A 396 -12.83 -12.08 21.03
CA PRO A 396 -11.87 -13.14 20.73
C PRO A 396 -11.64 -14.02 21.96
N PRO A 397 -11.24 -15.29 21.79
CA PRO A 397 -10.92 -16.15 22.91
C PRO A 397 -9.75 -15.60 23.73
N ARG A 398 -9.82 -15.70 25.04
CA ARG A 398 -8.73 -15.24 25.94
C ARG A 398 -7.40 -15.97 25.74
N THR A 399 -7.44 -17.12 25.12
CA THR A 399 -6.27 -17.92 24.73
C THR A 399 -5.59 -17.39 23.46
N HIS A 400 -6.14 -16.36 22.84
CA HIS A 400 -5.52 -15.78 21.63
C HIS A 400 -4.13 -15.22 21.95
N PRO A 401 -3.09 -15.52 21.14
CA PRO A 401 -1.70 -15.13 21.45
C PRO A 401 -1.49 -13.60 21.60
N PHE A 402 -2.34 -12.80 20.98
CA PHE A 402 -2.28 -11.32 21.02
C PHE A 402 -3.41 -10.70 21.86
N TRP A 403 -3.95 -11.46 22.82
CA TRP A 403 -5.01 -10.99 23.70
C TRP A 403 -4.68 -9.64 24.36
N ASP A 404 -3.44 -9.43 24.77
CA ASP A 404 -3.00 -8.20 25.42
C ASP A 404 -2.94 -6.98 24.49
N ASP A 405 -2.99 -7.20 23.19
CA ASP A 405 -3.10 -6.13 22.19
C ASP A 405 -4.56 -5.69 21.95
N ILE A 406 -5.51 -6.30 22.65
CA ILE A 406 -6.93 -5.95 22.53
C ILE A 406 -7.35 -5.06 23.69
N ARG A 407 -7.93 -3.92 23.37
CA ARG A 407 -8.61 -3.06 24.35
C ARG A 407 -10.07 -3.44 24.45
N ARG A 408 -10.50 -3.75 25.70
CA ARG A 408 -11.86 -4.18 26.02
C ARG A 408 -12.81 -2.99 26.30
N VAL A 409 -12.54 -1.86 25.67
CA VAL A 409 -13.38 -0.67 25.82
C VAL A 409 -13.97 -0.35 24.46
N SER A 410 -15.29 -0.32 24.40
CA SER A 410 -15.97 0.20 23.21
C SER A 410 -15.64 1.68 23.04
N VAL A 411 -15.24 2.06 21.84
CA VAL A 411 -15.01 3.45 21.44
C VAL A 411 -16.11 3.97 20.50
N GLY A 412 -17.20 3.21 20.40
CA GLY A 412 -18.34 3.54 19.52
C GLY A 412 -18.05 3.38 18.02
N THR A 413 -17.05 2.54 17.66
CA THR A 413 -16.77 2.23 16.26
C THR A 413 -17.96 1.47 15.66
N ASP A 414 -18.38 1.87 14.46
CA ASP A 414 -19.41 1.16 13.70
C ASP A 414 -18.98 -0.28 13.45
N PRO A 415 -19.72 -1.28 13.94
CA PRO A 415 -19.39 -2.67 13.77
C PRO A 415 -19.74 -3.21 12.36
N GLY A 416 -20.30 -2.38 11.49
CA GLY A 416 -20.85 -2.81 10.19
C GLY A 416 -19.82 -3.56 9.34
N LEU A 417 -18.60 -3.03 9.22
CA LEU A 417 -17.52 -3.70 8.50
C LEU A 417 -17.20 -5.07 9.11
N ALA A 418 -16.97 -5.14 10.43
CA ALA A 418 -16.62 -6.39 11.10
C ALA A 418 -17.73 -7.45 11.02
N LEU A 419 -18.97 -7.07 11.32
CA LEU A 419 -20.11 -7.98 11.34
C LEU A 419 -20.51 -8.47 9.93
N LYS A 420 -20.45 -7.59 8.93
CA LYS A 420 -20.87 -7.92 7.55
C LYS A 420 -19.78 -8.66 6.78
N THR A 421 -18.54 -8.27 6.95
CA THR A 421 -17.41 -8.93 6.28
C THR A 421 -16.82 -10.07 7.10
N ARG A 422 -17.23 -10.22 8.37
CA ARG A 422 -16.62 -11.13 9.34
C ARG A 422 -15.12 -10.97 9.46
N LYS A 423 -14.62 -9.80 9.14
CA LYS A 423 -13.22 -9.40 9.26
C LYS A 423 -13.10 -8.26 10.24
N GLY A 424 -12.20 -8.41 11.17
CA GLY A 424 -11.65 -7.30 11.89
C GLY A 424 -12.31 -6.91 13.18
N THR A 425 -11.59 -6.02 13.81
CA THR A 425 -12.00 -5.26 14.99
C THR A 425 -12.40 -3.87 14.54
N GLY A 426 -13.03 -3.11 15.43
CA GLY A 426 -13.06 -1.67 15.30
C GLY A 426 -11.71 -1.06 15.68
N PHE A 427 -11.30 0.00 15.03
CA PHE A 427 -10.25 0.90 15.49
C PHE A 427 -10.84 1.95 16.40
#